data_53148b6c9cfc14e83efec2f4241fbcc2
#
_entry.id   53148b6c9cfc14e83efec2f4241fbcc2
#
_cell.length_a   1.000
_cell.length_b   1.000
_cell.length_c   1.000
_cell.angle_alpha   90.00
_cell.angle_beta   90.00
_cell.angle_gamma   90.00
#
_symmetry.space_group_name_H-M   'P 1'
#
loop_
_entity.id
_entity.type
_entity.pdbx_description
1 polymer ?
#
loop_
_entity_poly.entity_id
_entity_poly.type
_entity_poly.pdbx_seq_one_letter_code
_entity_poly.pdbx_strand_id
1 'polypeptide(L)'
;MVEMQDSCCFYCSKEGKKFAQEHVIPWNFVRDTQNYNIVPACTPCNSSKHDSLPAKKYLDKLLERNESVESLPAGYSPEMMKNLYENCRIEYHGMEQELWDDGI
;
A
#
# COMPACT_ATOMS: atom_id res chain seq x y z
N MET A 1 3.69 13.88 -9.77
CA MET A 1 3.72 12.78 -9.60
C MET A 1 4.62 12.36 -8.52
N VAL A 2 4.82 11.41 -8.29
CA VAL A 2 5.48 11.00 -7.17
C VAL A 2 6.91 10.77 -7.39
N GLU A 3 7.54 11.78 -7.90
CA GLU A 3 8.94 11.67 -8.13
C GLU A 3 9.71 11.29 -6.91
N MET A 4 9.27 11.75 -5.76
CA MET A 4 10.01 11.47 -4.56
C MET A 4 10.01 9.98 -4.23
N GLN A 5 9.14 9.19 -4.87
CA GLN A 5 9.12 7.76 -4.65
C GLN A 5 9.62 6.98 -5.85
N ASP A 6 10.04 7.67 -6.89
CA ASP A 6 10.38 7.00 -8.13
C ASP A 6 11.59 6.12 -8.03
N SER A 7 12.46 6.39 -7.08
CA SER A 7 13.73 5.68 -7.01
C SER A 7 13.80 4.71 -5.84
N CYS A 8 12.72 4.54 -5.08
CA CYS A 8 12.76 3.67 -3.90
C CYS A 8 11.50 2.83 -3.79
N CYS A 9 11.68 1.59 -3.37
CA CYS A 9 10.55 0.74 -3.06
C CYS A 9 9.82 1.31 -1.84
N PHE A 10 8.50 1.34 -1.92
CA PHE A 10 7.68 1.83 -0.81
C PHE A 10 7.89 0.99 0.45
N TYR A 11 8.05 -0.33 0.28
CA TYR A 11 8.09 -1.22 1.45
C TYR A 11 9.47 -1.34 2.07
N CYS A 12 10.51 -1.54 1.26
CA CYS A 12 11.84 -1.80 1.82
C CYS A 12 12.81 -0.66 1.58
N SER A 13 12.39 0.37 0.86
CA SER A 13 13.21 1.56 0.57
C SER A 13 14.40 1.28 -0.33
N LYS A 14 14.48 0.11 -0.92
CA LYS A 14 15.57 -0.23 -1.81
C LYS A 14 15.51 0.64 -3.06
N GLU A 15 16.65 1.16 -3.47
CA GLU A 15 16.72 1.97 -4.67
C GLU A 15 16.74 1.09 -5.91
N GLY A 16 16.22 1.63 -7.00
CA GLY A 16 16.21 0.91 -8.25
C GLY A 16 15.63 1.78 -9.34
N LYS A 17 15.56 1.23 -10.54
CA LYS A 17 15.08 1.95 -11.70
C LYS A 17 13.73 1.49 -12.20
N LYS A 18 13.34 0.29 -11.86
CA LYS A 18 12.07 -0.25 -12.29
C LYS A 18 11.31 -0.81 -11.11
N PHE A 19 10.10 -0.34 -10.97
CA PHE A 19 9.25 -0.81 -9.90
C PHE A 19 7.89 -1.16 -10.47
N ALA A 20 7.27 -2.17 -9.89
CA ALA A 20 5.89 -2.49 -10.21
C ALA A 20 4.97 -1.52 -9.49
N GLN A 21 3.81 -1.27 -10.09
CA GLN A 21 2.75 -0.54 -9.41
C GLN A 21 1.98 -1.54 -8.55
N GLU A 22 1.91 -1.25 -7.27
CA GLU A 22 1.41 -2.22 -6.34
C GLU A 22 0.31 -1.62 -5.48
N HIS A 23 -0.77 -2.39 -5.28
CA HIS A 23 -1.87 -1.98 -4.42
C HIS A 23 -1.51 -2.30 -2.98
N VAL A 24 -1.47 -1.29 -2.12
CA VAL A 24 -1.18 -1.52 -0.71
C VAL A 24 -2.29 -2.33 -0.07
N ILE A 25 -3.55 -1.87 -0.20
CA ILE A 25 -4.70 -2.70 0.16
C ILE A 25 -5.02 -3.52 -1.09
N PRO A 26 -5.07 -4.86 -0.96
CA PRO A 26 -5.09 -5.74 -2.14
C PRO A 26 -6.20 -5.42 -3.12
N TRP A 27 -5.89 -5.52 -4.40
CA TRP A 27 -6.85 -5.28 -5.46
C TRP A 27 -8.06 -6.20 -5.33
N ASN A 28 -7.85 -7.43 -4.90
CA ASN A 28 -8.95 -8.38 -4.75
C ASN A 28 -10.03 -7.85 -3.80
N PHE A 29 -9.64 -6.98 -2.88
CA PHE A 29 -10.60 -6.40 -1.97
C PHE A 29 -11.19 -5.11 -2.50
N VAL A 30 -10.32 -4.17 -2.96
CA VAL A 30 -10.81 -2.84 -3.35
C VAL A 30 -11.41 -2.82 -4.74
N ARG A 31 -10.93 -3.67 -5.63
CA ARG A 31 -11.45 -3.84 -6.99
C ARG A 31 -11.37 -2.57 -7.83
N ASP A 32 -10.47 -1.65 -7.49
CA ASP A 32 -10.21 -0.49 -8.33
C ASP A 32 -8.76 -0.07 -8.17
N THR A 33 -8.35 0.91 -8.99
CA THR A 33 -6.98 1.40 -8.97
C THR A 33 -7.02 2.90 -8.74
N GLN A 34 -6.72 3.31 -7.51
CA GLN A 34 -6.72 4.69 -7.11
C GLN A 34 -5.32 5.10 -6.68
N ASN A 35 -4.91 6.31 -7.05
CA ASN A 35 -3.55 6.75 -6.77
C ASN A 35 -3.22 6.74 -5.27
N TYR A 36 -4.21 6.90 -4.42
CA TYR A 36 -3.96 6.90 -2.98
C TYR A 36 -3.63 5.50 -2.46
N ASN A 37 -3.78 4.46 -3.27
CA ASN A 37 -3.51 3.08 -2.87
C ASN A 37 -2.40 2.43 -3.70
N ILE A 38 -1.79 3.17 -4.61
CA ILE A 38 -0.78 2.63 -5.52
C ILE A 38 0.58 3.16 -5.10
N VAL A 39 1.55 2.26 -5.00
CA VAL A 39 2.91 2.63 -4.63
C VAL A 39 3.89 1.86 -5.49
N PRO A 40 5.11 2.38 -5.64
CA PRO A 40 6.16 1.61 -6.33
C PRO A 40 6.69 0.52 -5.41
N ALA A 41 6.86 -0.66 -5.94
CA ALA A 41 7.38 -1.79 -5.17
C ALA A 41 8.40 -2.55 -5.99
N CYS A 42 9.50 -2.91 -5.37
CA CYS A 42 10.50 -3.72 -6.03
C CYS A 42 9.94 -5.14 -6.25
N THR A 43 10.55 -5.86 -7.18
CA THR A 43 10.05 -7.18 -7.52
C THR A 43 10.00 -8.12 -6.32
N PRO A 44 11.04 -8.20 -5.48
CA PRO A 44 10.95 -9.10 -4.31
C PRO A 44 9.80 -8.76 -3.38
N CYS A 45 9.60 -7.47 -3.07
CA CYS A 45 8.51 -7.11 -2.17
C CYS A 45 7.16 -7.35 -2.82
N ASN A 46 7.03 -7.03 -4.10
CA ASN A 46 5.78 -7.24 -4.80
C ASN A 46 5.41 -8.71 -4.82
N SER A 47 6.38 -9.57 -5.11
CA SER A 47 6.13 -11.00 -5.16
C SER A 47 5.85 -11.59 -3.79
N SER A 48 6.57 -11.13 -2.78
CA SER A 48 6.41 -11.65 -1.43
C SER A 48 5.06 -11.25 -0.86
N LYS A 49 4.67 -9.99 -1.05
CA LYS A 49 3.41 -9.51 -0.52
C LYS A 49 2.23 -10.10 -1.29
N HIS A 50 2.38 -10.20 -2.61
CA HIS A 50 1.31 -10.72 -3.46
C HIS A 50 0.02 -9.96 -3.17
N ASP A 51 -1.09 -10.64 -2.87
CA ASP A 51 -2.33 -9.96 -2.56
C ASP A 51 -2.64 -10.00 -1.07
N SER A 52 -1.60 -10.05 -0.25
CA SER A 52 -1.77 -10.00 1.21
C SER A 52 -1.94 -8.56 1.67
N LEU A 53 -2.59 -8.39 2.81
CA LEU A 53 -2.68 -7.09 3.45
C LEU A 53 -1.41 -6.86 4.25
N PRO A 54 -0.75 -5.70 4.10
CA PRO A 54 0.50 -5.48 4.83
C PRO A 54 0.25 -5.05 6.27
N ALA A 55 1.30 -5.12 7.08
CA ALA A 55 1.24 -4.70 8.47
C ALA A 55 0.85 -3.23 8.56
N LYS A 56 0.32 -2.84 9.71
CA LYS A 56 -0.23 -1.50 9.88
C LYS A 56 0.81 -0.40 9.67
N LYS A 57 2.07 -0.69 9.92
CA LYS A 57 3.11 0.33 9.72
C LYS A 57 3.14 0.80 8.26
N TYR A 58 2.75 -0.04 7.33
CA TYR A 58 2.70 0.35 5.93
C TYR A 58 1.47 1.19 5.63
N LEU A 59 0.37 0.96 6.34
CA LEU A 59 -0.78 1.85 6.23
C LEU A 59 -0.41 3.25 6.70
N ASP A 60 0.27 3.34 7.84
CA ASP A 60 0.68 4.63 8.36
C ASP A 60 1.61 5.35 7.38
N LYS A 61 2.52 4.60 6.78
CA LYS A 61 3.44 5.16 5.79
C LYS A 61 2.66 5.65 4.56
N LEU A 62 1.65 4.90 4.15
CA LEU A 62 0.83 5.28 3.00
C LEU A 62 0.05 6.56 3.28
N LEU A 63 -0.53 6.67 4.47
CA LEU A 63 -1.26 7.88 4.83
C LEU A 63 -0.34 9.09 4.81
N GLU A 64 0.88 8.93 5.30
CA GLU A 64 1.85 10.00 5.28
C GLU A 64 2.23 10.38 3.84
N ARG A 65 2.46 9.39 2.99
CA ARG A 65 2.76 9.64 1.59
C ARG A 65 1.63 10.40 0.92
N ASN A 66 0.38 10.03 1.23
CA ASN A 66 -0.76 10.65 0.59
C ASN A 66 -0.93 12.11 0.96
N GLU A 67 -0.35 12.55 2.07
CA GLU A 67 -0.39 13.96 2.43
C GLU A 67 0.35 14.82 1.41
N SER A 68 1.28 14.23 0.67
CA SER A 68 2.05 14.96 -0.34
C SER A 68 1.47 14.84 -1.73
N VAL A 69 0.42 14.07 -1.92
CA VAL A 69 -0.18 13.89 -3.24
C VAL A 69 -1.25 14.96 -3.44
N GLU A 70 -1.13 15.69 -4.54
CA GLU A 70 -2.00 16.85 -4.75
C GLU A 70 -3.29 16.51 -5.47
N SER A 71 -3.33 15.42 -6.21
CA SER A 71 -4.48 15.11 -7.05
C SER A 71 -5.28 13.94 -6.52
N LEU A 72 -5.57 13.94 -5.22
CA LEU A 72 -6.39 12.89 -4.65
C LEU A 72 -7.87 13.15 -4.95
N PRO A 73 -8.63 12.07 -5.14
CA PRO A 73 -10.07 12.23 -5.38
C PRO A 73 -10.76 12.89 -4.19
N ALA A 74 -11.90 13.54 -4.48
CA ALA A 74 -12.63 14.25 -3.43
C ALA A 74 -13.11 13.31 -2.33
N GLY A 75 -13.31 12.03 -2.64
CA GLY A 75 -13.78 11.08 -1.64
C GLY A 75 -12.70 10.52 -0.72
N TYR A 76 -11.44 10.89 -0.98
CA TYR A 76 -10.36 10.38 -0.16
C TYR A 76 -10.31 11.07 1.19
N SER A 77 -10.03 10.30 2.23
CA SER A 77 -9.65 10.83 3.54
C SER A 77 -8.82 9.77 4.25
N PRO A 78 -7.96 10.18 5.19
CA PRO A 78 -7.23 9.18 5.98
C PRO A 78 -8.16 8.25 6.73
N GLU A 79 -9.29 8.77 7.20
CA GLU A 79 -10.26 7.95 7.90
C GLU A 79 -10.83 6.87 6.98
N MET A 80 -11.16 7.23 5.76
CA MET A 80 -11.68 6.29 4.80
C MET A 80 -10.66 5.16 4.57
N MET A 81 -9.37 5.50 4.46
CA MET A 81 -8.34 4.50 4.26
C MET A 81 -8.20 3.58 5.45
N LYS A 82 -8.28 4.13 6.65
CA LYS A 82 -8.19 3.30 7.85
C LYS A 82 -9.35 2.32 7.92
N ASN A 83 -10.55 2.77 7.59
CA ASN A 83 -11.72 1.90 7.59
C ASN A 83 -11.58 0.81 6.53
N LEU A 84 -11.09 1.18 5.37
CA LEU A 84 -10.90 0.22 4.29
C LEU A 84 -9.91 -0.86 4.70
N TYR A 85 -8.82 -0.44 5.33
CA TYR A 85 -7.80 -1.36 5.80
C TYR A 85 -8.37 -2.33 6.82
N GLU A 86 -9.12 -1.83 7.80
CA GLU A 86 -9.69 -2.68 8.84
C GLU A 86 -10.72 -3.65 8.27
N ASN A 87 -11.52 -3.19 7.33
CA ASN A 87 -12.51 -4.07 6.71
C ASN A 87 -11.83 -5.19 5.95
N CYS A 88 -10.75 -4.86 5.26
CA CYS A 88 -10.00 -5.87 4.53
C CYS A 88 -9.37 -6.87 5.49
N ARG A 89 -8.81 -6.38 6.59
CA ARG A 89 -8.19 -7.26 7.56
C ARG A 89 -9.20 -8.25 8.12
N ILE A 90 -10.38 -7.76 8.46
CA ILE A 90 -11.40 -8.63 9.03
C ILE A 90 -11.87 -9.67 8.02
N GLU A 91 -12.11 -9.24 6.79
CA GLU A 91 -12.67 -10.14 5.80
C GLU A 91 -11.68 -11.13 5.23
N TYR A 92 -10.44 -10.70 5.04
CA TYR A 92 -9.47 -11.51 4.30
C TYR A 92 -8.53 -12.28 5.22
N HIS A 93 -8.20 -11.69 6.36
CA HIS A 93 -7.16 -12.29 7.19
C HIS A 93 -7.70 -12.85 8.49
N GLY A 94 -8.84 -12.37 8.95
CA GLY A 94 -9.37 -12.80 10.23
C GLY A 94 -8.42 -12.45 11.36
N MET A 95 -8.62 -13.11 12.47
CA MET A 95 -7.83 -12.80 13.65
C MET A 95 -6.53 -13.56 13.71
N GLU A 96 -6.42 -14.62 12.92
CA GLU A 96 -5.30 -15.54 13.07
C GLU A 96 -4.24 -15.40 12.00
N GLN A 97 -4.53 -14.71 10.92
CA GLN A 97 -3.55 -14.59 9.86
C GLN A 97 -2.65 -13.42 10.12
N GLU A 98 -1.37 -13.63 9.89
CA GLU A 98 -0.41 -12.56 10.03
C GLU A 98 -0.44 -11.64 8.84
N LEU A 99 -0.28 -10.36 9.12
CA LEU A 99 -0.17 -9.38 8.06
C LEU A 99 1.22 -9.44 7.45
N TRP A 100 1.30 -9.11 6.18
CA TRP A 100 2.59 -9.17 5.49
C TRP A 100 3.54 -8.11 6.01
N ASP A 101 4.80 -8.49 6.14
CA ASP A 101 5.87 -7.60 6.55
C ASP A 101 7.11 -8.05 5.81
N ASP A 102 7.92 -7.09 5.35
CA ASP A 102 9.11 -7.44 4.60
C ASP A 102 10.28 -7.83 5.49
N GLY A 103 10.12 -7.77 6.80
CA GLY A 103 11.16 -8.21 7.71
C GLY A 103 12.19 -7.14 8.05
N ILE A 104 11.98 -5.92 7.63
CA ILE A 104 12.95 -4.84 7.88
C ILE A 104 12.52 -3.96 9.04
#